data_d78a5e1de3a67ed46e65e8e3d11c0096
#
_entry.id   d78a5e1de3a67ed46e65e8e3d11c0096
#
_cell.length_a   1.000
_cell.length_b   1.000
_cell.length_c   1.000
_cell.angle_alpha   90.00
_cell.angle_beta   90.00
_cell.angle_gamma   90.00
#
_symmetry.space_group_name_H-M   'P 1'
#
loop_
_entity.id
_entity.type
_entity.pdbx_description
1 polymer ?
#
loop_
_entity_poly.entity_id
_entity_poly.type
_entity_poly.pdbx_seq_one_letter_code
_entity_poly.pdbx_strand_id
1 'polypeptide(L)'
;MKPNAYLIRLMSGTHVEHAAFAKRIADRARQGGDVSSLLSILDQFPRYVGNTVCTFMGEDDDGYHMLRMRLELRNKYLSEMSMYGLRDWLNSYSDADDYDDIIDYLERKKGLVRCDDCGEWELEDHARRYYGNEDASICRNCIDNEYQWSDRYDSYVYGEDARTALDENGHSCTISSDDSDFTYNEDEDTWVHEDYDPASRIIGNYHSSKHSQREQPSEWTKLKRRYLGVELEVEVMSDRADRVTKAKEIFEHVNDGEFGKRVFFENDGSISHGFEIISQPMGLDKHREMWAWLNDRGLVKHLRSHNTTTCGLHVHVSKQNLSKLQIAKIVTFVNDPDNEQLIRAVARRYAEGYCRIKHKKIGAAAQSDDRYEAVNITSRKTIEFRIFKGSLKYESVMAAIEFSNAVVDFCGLAKTSIKDLKADKFLDFINGDESNETEFLRPYLAQRLEAA
;
A
#
# COMPACT_ATOMS: atom_id res chain seq x y z
N MET A 1 37.69 4.97 45.15
CA MET A 1 38.08 3.67 45.77
C MET A 1 38.52 2.74 44.63
N LYS A 2 39.70 2.07 44.76
CA LYS A 2 40.06 1.03 43.74
C LYS A 2 39.08 -0.13 43.93
N PRO A 3 38.45 -0.64 42.86
CA PRO A 3 37.51 -1.74 42.97
C PRO A 3 38.24 -2.97 43.55
N ASN A 4 37.58 -3.65 44.49
CA ASN A 4 38.09 -4.87 45.09
C ASN A 4 38.21 -5.96 43.97
N ALA A 5 39.27 -6.75 43.97
CA ALA A 5 39.48 -7.81 42.98
C ALA A 5 38.28 -8.80 42.86
N TYR A 6 37.53 -8.99 43.94
CA TYR A 6 36.28 -9.76 43.96
C TYR A 6 35.17 -9.11 43.12
N LEU A 7 35.03 -7.77 43.22
CA LEU A 7 34.05 -7.02 42.42
C LEU A 7 34.39 -7.03 40.93
N ILE A 8 35.68 -6.89 40.59
CA ILE A 8 36.13 -6.99 39.19
C ILE A 8 35.83 -8.37 38.61
N ARG A 9 36.01 -9.42 39.42
CA ARG A 9 35.68 -10.80 39.00
C ARG A 9 34.17 -11.01 38.82
N LEU A 10 33.35 -10.43 39.70
CA LEU A 10 31.89 -10.46 39.54
C LEU A 10 31.41 -9.69 38.34
N MET A 11 32.00 -8.54 38.02
CA MET A 11 31.63 -7.72 36.85
C MET A 11 31.92 -8.44 35.54
N SER A 12 32.91 -9.33 35.47
CA SER A 12 33.24 -10.17 34.32
C SER A 12 32.68 -11.59 34.40
N GLY A 13 31.84 -11.86 35.37
CA GLY A 13 31.30 -13.17 35.67
C GLY A 13 30.20 -13.65 34.74
N THR A 14 29.87 -14.93 34.86
CA THR A 14 28.78 -15.56 34.14
C THR A 14 27.40 -15.19 34.74
N HIS A 15 26.32 -15.43 33.98
CA HIS A 15 24.94 -15.26 34.46
C HIS A 15 24.67 -15.98 35.79
N VAL A 16 25.27 -17.17 36.01
CA VAL A 16 25.12 -17.95 37.25
C VAL A 16 25.75 -17.23 38.44
N GLU A 17 26.95 -16.63 38.25
CA GLU A 17 27.64 -15.86 39.31
C GLU A 17 26.89 -14.57 39.62
N HIS A 18 26.33 -13.91 38.65
CA HIS A 18 25.51 -12.73 38.82
C HIS A 18 24.19 -13.05 39.56
N ALA A 19 23.52 -14.15 39.21
CA ALA A 19 22.32 -14.60 39.93
C ALA A 19 22.64 -14.93 41.41
N ALA A 20 23.76 -15.58 41.67
CA ALA A 20 24.19 -15.88 43.04
C ALA A 20 24.53 -14.60 43.86
N PHE A 21 25.03 -13.55 43.19
CA PHE A 21 25.25 -12.26 43.82
C PHE A 21 23.93 -11.53 44.09
N ALA A 22 23.01 -11.51 43.14
CA ALA A 22 21.67 -10.95 43.28
C ALA A 22 20.91 -11.60 44.44
N LYS A 23 20.93 -12.94 44.54
CA LYS A 23 20.34 -13.67 45.64
C LYS A 23 20.91 -13.28 47.03
N ARG A 24 22.22 -13.08 47.13
CA ARG A 24 22.84 -12.62 48.39
C ARG A 24 22.39 -11.23 48.79
N ILE A 25 22.18 -10.32 47.84
CA ILE A 25 21.61 -9.00 48.14
C ILE A 25 20.20 -9.14 48.68
N ALA A 26 19.35 -9.93 47.98
CA ALA A 26 17.98 -10.18 48.38
C ALA A 26 17.91 -10.83 49.79
N ASP A 27 18.70 -11.87 50.05
CA ASP A 27 18.74 -12.56 51.33
C ASP A 27 19.19 -11.61 52.48
N ARG A 28 20.14 -10.71 52.24
CA ARG A 28 20.57 -9.71 53.22
C ARG A 28 19.49 -8.67 53.51
N ALA A 29 18.81 -8.25 52.47
CA ALA A 29 17.69 -7.33 52.60
C ALA A 29 16.53 -7.95 53.40
N ARG A 30 16.18 -9.23 53.15
CA ARG A 30 15.17 -9.99 53.90
C ARG A 30 15.48 -10.08 55.39
N GLN A 31 16.76 -10.11 55.74
CA GLN A 31 17.24 -10.15 57.11
C GLN A 31 17.29 -8.75 57.79
N GLY A 32 16.76 -7.72 57.12
CA GLY A 32 16.78 -6.35 57.64
C GLY A 32 18.16 -5.69 57.62
N GLY A 33 19.11 -6.23 56.84
CA GLY A 33 20.46 -5.68 56.72
C GLY A 33 20.52 -4.46 55.80
N ASP A 34 21.36 -3.46 56.11
CA ASP A 34 21.60 -2.35 55.20
C ASP A 34 22.27 -2.81 53.91
N VAL A 35 21.59 -2.56 52.78
CA VAL A 35 22.03 -2.91 51.43
C VAL A 35 22.37 -1.67 50.59
N SER A 36 22.30 -0.47 51.14
CA SER A 36 22.52 0.78 50.42
C SER A 36 23.90 0.83 49.74
N SER A 37 24.92 0.30 50.40
CA SER A 37 26.26 0.19 49.84
C SER A 37 26.38 -0.85 48.71
N LEU A 38 25.51 -1.86 48.71
CA LEU A 38 25.47 -2.87 47.70
C LEU A 38 24.69 -2.39 46.46
N LEU A 39 23.68 -1.55 46.64
CA LEU A 39 22.93 -0.92 45.57
C LEU A 39 23.82 -0.01 44.72
N SER A 40 24.72 0.77 45.34
CA SER A 40 25.67 1.61 44.60
C SER A 40 26.68 0.82 43.76
N ILE A 41 26.88 -0.47 44.11
CA ILE A 41 27.73 -1.37 43.33
C ILE A 41 27.01 -1.94 42.14
N LEU A 42 25.71 -2.15 42.22
CA LEU A 42 24.88 -2.66 41.11
C LEU A 42 24.93 -1.75 39.88
N ASP A 43 25.21 -0.47 40.04
CA ASP A 43 25.39 0.49 38.94
C ASP A 43 26.52 0.10 37.98
N GLN A 44 27.44 -0.70 38.44
CA GLN A 44 28.61 -1.15 37.69
C GLN A 44 28.39 -2.50 37.01
N PHE A 45 27.24 -3.15 37.24
CA PHE A 45 26.90 -4.45 36.66
C PHE A 45 26.02 -4.32 35.42
N PRO A 46 26.03 -5.35 34.57
CA PRO A 46 25.06 -5.45 33.47
C PRO A 46 23.61 -5.36 33.97
N ARG A 47 22.72 -4.74 33.18
CA ARG A 47 21.31 -4.48 33.54
C ARG A 47 20.56 -5.71 34.07
N TYR A 48 20.80 -6.89 33.49
CA TYR A 48 20.11 -8.13 33.91
C TYR A 48 20.40 -8.50 35.40
N VAL A 49 21.50 -8.05 36.00
CA VAL A 49 21.79 -8.31 37.40
C VAL A 49 20.78 -7.60 38.30
N GLY A 50 20.47 -6.35 37.99
CA GLY A 50 19.46 -5.58 38.69
C GLY A 50 18.08 -6.20 38.59
N ASN A 51 17.69 -6.61 37.40
CA ASN A 51 16.43 -7.32 37.19
C ASN A 51 16.34 -8.61 38.01
N THR A 52 17.43 -9.36 38.09
CA THR A 52 17.50 -10.57 38.91
C THR A 52 17.34 -10.26 40.40
N VAL A 53 17.95 -9.16 40.87
CA VAL A 53 17.75 -8.70 42.25
C VAL A 53 16.30 -8.34 42.52
N CYS A 54 15.68 -7.58 41.62
CA CYS A 54 14.27 -7.23 41.72
C CYS A 54 13.38 -8.47 41.78
N THR A 55 13.61 -9.47 40.90
CA THR A 55 12.87 -10.75 40.88
C THR A 55 12.98 -11.48 42.22
N PHE A 56 14.19 -11.62 42.78
CA PHE A 56 14.38 -12.27 44.08
C PHE A 56 13.75 -11.53 45.23
N MET A 57 13.62 -10.21 45.14
CA MET A 57 13.00 -9.39 46.20
C MET A 57 11.47 -9.38 46.06
N GLY A 58 10.93 -9.81 44.94
CA GLY A 58 9.50 -9.84 44.65
C GLY A 58 8.70 -10.96 45.26
N GLU A 59 9.37 -11.98 45.76
CA GLU A 59 8.74 -13.16 46.33
C GLU A 59 8.47 -13.04 47.85
N ASP A 60 8.73 -11.90 48.46
CA ASP A 60 8.57 -11.70 49.92
C ASP A 60 7.47 -10.70 50.25
N ASP A 61 6.43 -11.19 50.91
CA ASP A 61 5.27 -10.42 51.39
C ASP A 61 5.54 -9.52 52.62
N ASP A 62 6.78 -9.48 53.16
CA ASP A 62 7.05 -8.80 54.44
C ASP A 62 7.83 -7.48 54.29
N GLY A 63 7.10 -6.40 54.29
CA GLY A 63 7.57 -5.12 54.81
C GLY A 63 7.83 -3.99 53.80
N TYR A 64 7.27 -2.85 54.09
CA TYR A 64 7.40 -1.56 53.40
C TYR A 64 8.83 -1.17 52.96
N HIS A 65 9.84 -1.56 53.72
CA HIS A 65 11.23 -1.31 53.38
C HIS A 65 11.76 -2.12 52.20
N MET A 66 11.27 -3.32 52.04
CA MET A 66 11.64 -4.20 50.96
C MET A 66 10.99 -3.74 49.66
N LEU A 67 9.74 -3.33 49.75
CA LEU A 67 9.01 -2.77 48.62
C LEU A 67 9.68 -1.48 48.10
N ARG A 68 10.05 -0.56 49.03
CA ARG A 68 10.72 0.67 48.64
C ARG A 68 12.07 0.45 47.97
N MET A 69 12.88 -0.46 48.47
CA MET A 69 14.16 -0.81 47.89
C MET A 69 14.01 -1.47 46.50
N ARG A 70 13.01 -2.27 46.35
CA ARG A 70 12.62 -2.89 45.10
C ARG A 70 12.19 -1.85 44.06
N LEU A 71 11.41 -0.85 44.47
CA LEU A 71 11.01 0.30 43.65
C LEU A 71 12.21 1.17 43.23
N GLU A 72 13.12 1.48 44.14
CA GLU A 72 14.33 2.26 43.84
C GLU A 72 15.25 1.54 42.84
N LEU A 73 15.44 0.23 43.00
CA LEU A 73 16.21 -0.60 42.06
C LEU A 73 15.56 -0.64 40.68
N ARG A 74 14.25 -0.88 40.62
CA ARG A 74 13.50 -0.89 39.35
C ARG A 74 13.57 0.47 38.67
N ASN A 75 13.27 1.55 39.36
CA ASN A 75 13.30 2.90 38.78
C ASN A 75 14.64 3.21 38.15
N LYS A 76 15.73 2.79 38.77
CA LYS A 76 17.07 3.01 38.25
C LYS A 76 17.31 2.23 36.95
N TYR A 77 16.99 0.94 36.92
CA TYR A 77 17.17 0.11 35.74
C TYR A 77 16.19 0.46 34.63
N LEU A 78 14.94 0.70 34.98
CA LEU A 78 13.89 1.10 34.02
C LEU A 78 14.21 2.45 33.38
N SER A 79 14.86 3.38 34.09
CA SER A 79 15.26 4.70 33.54
C SER A 79 16.29 4.61 32.40
N GLU A 80 17.07 3.53 32.37
CA GLU A 80 18.15 3.30 31.41
C GLU A 80 17.73 2.40 30.23
N MET A 81 16.58 1.70 30.32
CA MET A 81 16.06 0.88 29.26
C MET A 81 15.53 1.74 28.08
N SER A 82 15.66 1.22 26.87
CA SER A 82 14.88 1.76 25.73
C SER A 82 13.38 1.55 26.00
N MET A 83 12.54 2.38 25.39
CA MET A 83 11.08 2.25 25.53
C MET A 83 10.56 0.86 25.14
N TYR A 84 11.06 0.31 24.04
CA TYR A 84 10.72 -1.06 23.61
C TYR A 84 11.18 -2.11 24.63
N GLY A 85 12.41 -2.00 25.13
CA GLY A 85 12.91 -2.92 26.14
C GLY A 85 12.14 -2.83 27.46
N LEU A 86 11.65 -1.64 27.82
CA LEU A 86 10.80 -1.43 28.97
C LEU A 86 9.42 -2.08 28.82
N ARG A 87 8.76 -1.89 27.68
CA ARG A 87 7.50 -2.53 27.34
C ARG A 87 7.63 -4.06 27.40
N ASP A 88 8.63 -4.61 26.69
CA ASP A 88 8.83 -6.07 26.62
C ASP A 88 9.14 -6.66 28.00
N TRP A 89 9.85 -5.91 28.84
CA TRP A 89 10.11 -6.32 30.22
C TRP A 89 8.84 -6.32 31.07
N LEU A 90 8.01 -5.29 31.00
CA LEU A 90 6.72 -5.21 31.70
C LEU A 90 5.78 -6.33 31.29
N ASN A 91 5.63 -6.58 29.99
CA ASN A 91 4.77 -7.66 29.47
C ASN A 91 5.28 -9.07 29.84
N SER A 92 6.55 -9.23 30.17
CA SER A 92 7.11 -10.50 30.67
C SER A 92 6.95 -10.70 32.18
N TYR A 93 6.38 -9.72 32.89
CA TYR A 93 6.36 -9.66 34.35
C TYR A 93 4.93 -9.67 34.89
N SER A 94 4.46 -10.83 35.39
CA SER A 94 3.07 -11.05 35.81
C SER A 94 2.58 -10.23 37.01
N ASP A 95 3.51 -9.70 37.83
CA ASP A 95 3.17 -9.00 39.07
C ASP A 95 3.29 -7.49 38.98
N ALA A 96 3.25 -6.92 37.78
CA ALA A 96 3.36 -5.46 37.57
C ALA A 96 2.19 -4.67 38.20
N ASP A 97 1.05 -5.34 38.42
CA ASP A 97 -0.16 -4.72 38.95
C ASP A 97 -0.05 -4.28 40.42
N ASP A 98 0.93 -4.79 41.18
CA ASP A 98 1.14 -4.46 42.61
C ASP A 98 1.89 -3.11 42.81
N TYR A 99 2.12 -2.31 41.74
CA TYR A 99 3.01 -1.12 41.86
C TYR A 99 2.40 0.13 41.23
N ASP A 100 1.31 0.64 41.76
CA ASP A 100 0.63 1.88 41.34
C ASP A 100 1.60 3.06 41.14
N ASP A 101 2.57 3.25 42.06
CA ASP A 101 3.56 4.34 41.93
C ASP A 101 4.48 4.22 40.70
N ILE A 102 4.79 2.99 40.29
CA ILE A 102 5.61 2.75 39.09
C ILE A 102 4.76 2.95 37.86
N ILE A 103 3.52 2.48 37.87
CA ILE A 103 2.53 2.65 36.80
C ILE A 103 2.35 4.14 36.52
N ASP A 104 2.03 4.94 37.52
CA ASP A 104 1.90 6.39 37.45
C ASP A 104 3.16 7.08 36.88
N TYR A 105 4.34 6.61 37.23
CA TYR A 105 5.60 7.15 36.72
C TYR A 105 5.81 6.80 35.24
N LEU A 106 5.47 5.58 34.82
CA LEU A 106 5.64 5.09 33.45
C LEU A 106 4.67 5.76 32.49
N GLU A 107 3.42 5.87 32.88
CA GLU A 107 2.39 6.55 32.11
C GLU A 107 2.72 8.03 31.90
N ARG A 108 3.04 8.75 32.97
CA ARG A 108 3.29 10.21 32.91
C ARG A 108 4.63 10.61 32.32
N LYS A 109 5.67 9.78 32.47
CA LYS A 109 7.05 10.19 32.12
C LYS A 109 7.67 9.40 30.98
N LYS A 110 7.13 8.25 30.65
CA LYS A 110 7.73 7.35 29.68
C LYS A 110 6.87 7.09 28.45
N GLY A 111 5.62 7.58 28.42
CA GLY A 111 4.72 7.39 27.29
C GLY A 111 4.38 5.91 27.05
N LEU A 112 4.17 5.17 28.14
CA LEU A 112 3.64 3.81 28.12
C LEU A 112 2.19 3.82 28.61
N VAL A 113 1.34 3.09 27.94
CA VAL A 113 -0.08 2.92 28.27
C VAL A 113 -0.42 1.45 28.38
N ARG A 114 -1.42 1.11 29.19
CA ARG A 114 -1.98 -0.24 29.23
C ARG A 114 -3.01 -0.42 28.12
N CYS A 115 -2.99 -1.56 27.48
CA CYS A 115 -4.04 -1.95 26.55
C CYS A 115 -5.33 -2.25 27.31
N ASP A 116 -6.43 -1.60 26.93
CA ASP A 116 -7.73 -1.79 27.59
C ASP A 116 -8.30 -3.19 27.35
N ASP A 117 -7.91 -3.88 26.27
CA ASP A 117 -8.40 -5.23 25.96
C ASP A 117 -7.60 -6.31 26.68
N CYS A 118 -6.28 -6.38 26.46
CA CYS A 118 -5.47 -7.49 26.98
C CYS A 118 -4.68 -7.14 28.24
N GLY A 119 -4.66 -5.87 28.66
CA GLY A 119 -3.91 -5.40 29.82
C GLY A 119 -2.38 -5.32 29.62
N GLU A 120 -1.86 -5.67 28.43
CA GLU A 120 -0.43 -5.54 28.14
C GLU A 120 0.00 -4.08 27.95
N TRP A 121 1.27 -3.82 28.22
CA TRP A 121 1.85 -2.49 28.01
C TRP A 121 2.18 -2.22 26.55
N GLU A 122 1.87 -1.01 26.09
CA GLU A 122 2.21 -0.52 24.76
C GLU A 122 2.79 0.89 24.82
N LEU A 123 3.52 1.31 23.80
CA LEU A 123 3.93 2.69 23.64
C LEU A 123 2.72 3.55 23.26
N GLU A 124 2.57 4.72 23.90
CA GLU A 124 1.47 5.65 23.64
C GLU A 124 1.37 6.00 22.13
N ASP A 125 2.51 6.23 21.47
CA ASP A 125 2.58 6.51 20.02
C ASP A 125 2.12 5.32 19.17
N HIS A 126 2.13 4.11 19.70
CA HIS A 126 1.73 2.88 19.00
C HIS A 126 0.33 2.41 19.38
N ALA A 127 -0.17 2.82 20.54
CA ALA A 127 -1.54 2.54 20.93
C ALA A 127 -2.53 3.20 19.94
N ARG A 128 -3.65 2.57 19.74
CA ARG A 128 -4.71 3.04 18.84
C ARG A 128 -6.00 3.25 19.62
N ARG A 129 -6.78 4.20 19.13
CA ARG A 129 -8.15 4.44 19.55
C ARG A 129 -9.08 3.76 18.58
N TYR A 130 -10.33 3.58 18.96
CA TYR A 130 -11.33 3.01 18.09
C TYR A 130 -12.62 3.82 18.09
N TYR A 131 -13.45 3.64 17.07
CA TYR A 131 -14.72 4.31 16.93
C TYR A 131 -15.65 3.98 18.08
N GLY A 132 -16.21 5.00 18.71
CA GLY A 132 -17.05 4.87 19.90
C GLY A 132 -16.31 5.02 21.23
N ASN A 133 -14.97 4.97 21.25
CA ASN A 133 -14.16 5.24 22.45
C ASN A 133 -12.82 5.92 22.10
N GLU A 134 -12.84 7.25 22.08
CA GLU A 134 -11.65 8.05 21.77
C GLU A 134 -10.62 8.11 22.90
N ASP A 135 -10.97 7.67 24.09
CA ASP A 135 -10.07 7.62 25.24
C ASP A 135 -9.36 6.26 25.38
N ALA A 136 -9.77 5.26 24.60
CA ALA A 136 -9.18 3.92 24.61
C ALA A 136 -7.72 3.89 24.17
N SER A 137 -6.97 2.97 24.77
CA SER A 137 -5.59 2.66 24.44
C SER A 137 -5.48 1.18 24.09
N ILE A 138 -5.49 0.85 22.78
CA ILE A 138 -5.46 -0.53 22.32
C ILE A 138 -4.09 -0.84 21.70
N CYS A 139 -3.44 -1.91 22.14
CA CYS A 139 -2.13 -2.31 21.64
C CYS A 139 -2.25 -2.83 20.19
N ARG A 140 -1.13 -2.82 19.49
CA ARG A 140 -1.08 -3.25 18.09
C ARG A 140 -1.57 -4.68 17.88
N ASN A 141 -1.25 -5.59 18.81
CA ASN A 141 -1.66 -6.99 18.69
C ASN A 141 -3.19 -7.15 18.75
N CYS A 142 -3.88 -6.43 19.66
CA CYS A 142 -5.34 -6.44 19.72
C CYS A 142 -5.94 -5.77 18.46
N ILE A 143 -5.39 -4.64 18.02
CA ILE A 143 -5.83 -3.97 16.78
C ILE A 143 -5.77 -4.93 15.59
N ASP A 144 -4.64 -5.60 15.39
CA ASP A 144 -4.43 -6.49 14.23
C ASP A 144 -5.32 -7.75 14.28
N ASN A 145 -5.78 -8.17 15.45
CA ASN A 145 -6.57 -9.41 15.62
C ASN A 145 -8.08 -9.16 15.82
N GLU A 146 -8.47 -8.07 16.48
CA GLU A 146 -9.83 -7.89 16.97
C GLU A 146 -10.55 -6.67 16.38
N TYR A 147 -9.85 -5.81 15.62
CA TYR A 147 -10.42 -4.59 15.06
C TYR A 147 -10.30 -4.57 13.52
N GLN A 148 -11.19 -3.82 12.90
CA GLN A 148 -11.19 -3.56 11.46
C GLN A 148 -11.09 -2.07 11.18
N TRP A 149 -10.23 -1.69 10.24
CA TRP A 149 -10.13 -0.31 9.80
C TRP A 149 -11.37 0.11 9.02
N SER A 150 -11.88 1.28 9.30
CA SER A 150 -12.96 1.93 8.58
C SER A 150 -12.50 3.23 7.95
N ASP A 151 -12.48 3.29 6.62
CA ASP A 151 -12.22 4.52 5.87
C ASP A 151 -13.33 5.58 6.08
N ARG A 152 -14.55 5.14 6.44
CA ARG A 152 -15.68 6.02 6.73
C ARG A 152 -15.46 6.86 7.98
N TYR A 153 -14.93 6.24 9.04
CA TYR A 153 -14.71 6.91 10.33
C TYR A 153 -13.27 7.41 10.49
N ASP A 154 -12.37 7.08 9.55
CA ASP A 154 -10.91 7.26 9.70
C ASP A 154 -10.40 6.68 11.05
N SER A 155 -10.96 5.52 11.43
CA SER A 155 -10.75 4.87 12.74
C SER A 155 -10.95 3.37 12.67
N TYR A 156 -10.53 2.67 13.72
CA TYR A 156 -10.80 1.25 13.89
C TYR A 156 -12.19 1.01 14.48
N VAL A 157 -12.84 -0.08 14.08
CA VAL A 157 -14.10 -0.58 14.61
C VAL A 157 -13.86 -1.94 15.23
N TYR A 158 -14.40 -2.19 16.42
CA TYR A 158 -14.28 -3.50 17.07
C TYR A 158 -14.92 -4.59 16.20
N GLY A 159 -14.21 -5.73 16.02
CA GLY A 159 -14.59 -6.71 15.02
C GLY A 159 -15.97 -7.35 15.21
N GLU A 160 -16.44 -7.50 16.47
CA GLU A 160 -17.79 -7.97 16.74
C GLU A 160 -18.88 -6.97 16.29
N ASP A 161 -18.55 -5.68 16.29
CA ASP A 161 -19.44 -4.61 15.86
C ASP A 161 -19.24 -4.22 14.39
N ALA A 162 -18.11 -4.61 13.80
CA ALA A 162 -17.80 -4.28 12.42
C ALA A 162 -18.73 -5.02 11.45
N ARG A 163 -19.29 -4.26 10.51
CA ARG A 163 -20.13 -4.78 9.41
C ARG A 163 -19.61 -4.26 8.10
N THR A 164 -19.65 -5.11 7.08
CA THR A 164 -19.45 -4.67 5.71
C THR A 164 -20.75 -4.06 5.21
N ALA A 165 -20.67 -2.86 4.66
CA ALA A 165 -21.81 -2.12 4.16
C ALA A 165 -21.54 -1.52 2.78
N LEU A 166 -22.59 -1.01 2.14
CA LEU A 166 -22.49 -0.17 0.94
C LEU A 166 -22.83 1.27 1.32
N ASP A 167 -21.92 2.19 1.01
CA ASP A 167 -22.14 3.63 1.19
C ASP A 167 -23.19 4.18 0.21
N GLU A 168 -23.48 5.48 0.29
CA GLU A 168 -24.42 6.18 -0.60
C GLU A 168 -24.09 6.06 -2.10
N ASN A 169 -22.85 5.73 -2.44
CA ASN A 169 -22.37 5.52 -3.81
C ASN A 169 -22.27 4.03 -4.18
N GLY A 170 -22.64 3.13 -3.29
CA GLY A 170 -22.55 1.68 -3.47
C GLY A 170 -21.13 1.13 -3.36
N HIS A 171 -20.25 1.86 -2.69
CA HIS A 171 -18.91 1.36 -2.40
C HIS A 171 -18.92 0.58 -1.09
N SER A 172 -18.15 -0.50 -1.06
CA SER A 172 -17.99 -1.29 0.15
C SER A 172 -17.18 -0.50 1.19
N CYS A 173 -17.72 -0.38 2.38
CA CYS A 173 -17.08 0.23 3.54
C CYS A 173 -17.27 -0.65 4.78
N THR A 174 -16.43 -0.43 5.79
CA THR A 174 -16.62 -1.00 7.13
C THR A 174 -17.36 0.01 7.99
N ILE A 175 -18.45 -0.43 8.65
CA ILE A 175 -19.25 0.39 9.56
C ILE A 175 -19.34 -0.27 10.93
N SER A 176 -19.73 0.49 11.95
CA SER A 176 -20.20 -0.03 13.23
C SER A 176 -21.65 -0.50 13.12
N SER A 177 -22.02 -1.56 13.81
CA SER A 177 -23.39 -2.10 13.86
C SER A 177 -24.42 -1.12 14.44
N ASP A 178 -23.97 -0.10 15.15
CA ASP A 178 -24.82 0.96 15.76
C ASP A 178 -24.94 2.20 14.86
N ASP A 179 -24.29 2.23 13.69
CA ASP A 179 -24.43 3.36 12.77
C ASP A 179 -25.85 3.41 12.19
N SER A 180 -26.63 4.41 12.65
CA SER A 180 -28.03 4.57 12.29
C SER A 180 -28.28 4.96 10.82
N ASP A 181 -27.26 5.42 10.12
CA ASP A 181 -27.36 5.77 8.70
C ASP A 181 -27.41 4.53 7.80
N PHE A 182 -27.23 3.34 8.38
CA PHE A 182 -27.24 2.07 7.64
C PHE A 182 -28.35 1.14 8.10
N THR A 183 -28.94 0.45 7.14
CA THR A 183 -29.96 -0.58 7.37
C THR A 183 -29.58 -1.86 6.61
N TYR A 184 -29.97 -3.02 7.15
CA TYR A 184 -29.76 -4.28 6.44
C TYR A 184 -30.75 -4.39 5.27
N ASN A 185 -30.24 -4.64 4.07
CA ASN A 185 -31.02 -4.82 2.85
C ASN A 185 -31.01 -6.29 2.45
N GLU A 186 -32.20 -6.94 2.48
CA GLU A 186 -32.35 -8.37 2.17
C GLU A 186 -32.05 -8.69 0.68
N ASP A 187 -32.35 -7.79 -0.25
CA ASP A 187 -32.10 -7.99 -1.68
C ASP A 187 -30.60 -7.95 -2.03
N GLU A 188 -29.84 -7.16 -1.28
CA GLU A 188 -28.39 -7.01 -1.45
C GLU A 188 -27.59 -7.93 -0.52
N ASP A 189 -28.27 -8.59 0.43
CA ASP A 189 -27.67 -9.42 1.50
C ASP A 189 -26.54 -8.69 2.24
N THR A 190 -26.73 -7.39 2.52
CA THR A 190 -25.73 -6.55 3.20
C THR A 190 -26.36 -5.30 3.82
N TRP A 191 -25.59 -4.58 4.64
CA TRP A 191 -25.96 -3.28 5.15
C TRP A 191 -25.81 -2.23 4.06
N VAL A 192 -26.75 -1.27 3.97
CA VAL A 192 -26.74 -0.19 2.98
C VAL A 192 -27.03 1.14 3.66
N HIS A 193 -26.37 2.18 3.20
CA HIS A 193 -26.65 3.56 3.63
C HIS A 193 -28.08 3.96 3.24
N GLU A 194 -28.74 4.82 4.01
CA GLU A 194 -30.12 5.26 3.75
C GLU A 194 -30.30 5.90 2.36
N ASP A 195 -29.27 6.59 1.87
CA ASP A 195 -29.24 7.21 0.54
C ASP A 195 -28.70 6.27 -0.57
N TYR A 196 -28.51 4.98 -0.29
CA TYR A 196 -27.97 4.03 -1.25
C TYR A 196 -28.92 3.80 -2.43
N ASP A 197 -28.40 4.08 -3.63
CA ASP A 197 -29.05 3.68 -4.88
C ASP A 197 -28.31 2.47 -5.48
N PRO A 198 -28.96 1.30 -5.66
CA PRO A 198 -28.36 0.13 -6.31
C PRO A 198 -27.71 0.43 -7.66
N ALA A 199 -28.18 1.46 -8.39
CA ALA A 199 -27.58 1.89 -9.63
C ALA A 199 -26.17 2.51 -9.47
N SER A 200 -25.82 2.99 -8.25
CA SER A 200 -24.52 3.57 -7.97
C SER A 200 -23.37 2.55 -7.93
N ARG A 201 -23.66 1.25 -7.77
CA ARG A 201 -22.65 0.15 -7.73
C ARG A 201 -21.80 0.01 -8.98
N ILE A 202 -22.12 0.72 -10.05
CA ILE A 202 -21.41 0.57 -11.32
C ILE A 202 -19.98 1.09 -11.26
N ILE A 203 -19.71 2.13 -10.44
CA ILE A 203 -18.37 2.69 -10.21
C ILE A 203 -17.85 2.17 -8.88
N GLY A 204 -16.86 1.28 -8.92
CA GLY A 204 -16.22 0.72 -7.73
C GLY A 204 -15.25 1.69 -7.05
N ASN A 205 -14.89 1.39 -5.80
CA ASN A 205 -13.83 2.11 -5.08
C ASN A 205 -12.46 1.86 -5.73
N TYR A 206 -11.54 2.80 -5.54
CA TYR A 206 -10.14 2.64 -5.92
C TYR A 206 -9.56 1.37 -5.28
N HIS A 207 -8.97 0.50 -6.10
CA HIS A 207 -8.49 -0.83 -5.68
C HIS A 207 -9.52 -1.71 -4.99
N SER A 208 -10.81 -1.52 -5.29
CA SER A 208 -11.87 -2.36 -4.73
C SER A 208 -11.70 -3.84 -5.10
N SER A 209 -12.41 -4.72 -4.36
CA SER A 209 -12.43 -6.17 -4.60
C SER A 209 -12.85 -6.57 -6.02
N LYS A 210 -13.43 -5.64 -6.79
CA LYS A 210 -13.72 -5.85 -8.22
C LYS A 210 -12.45 -6.10 -9.04
N HIS A 211 -11.26 -5.68 -8.58
CA HIS A 211 -10.01 -6.14 -9.16
C HIS A 211 -9.80 -7.65 -9.05
N SER A 212 -10.33 -8.28 -8.01
CA SER A 212 -10.29 -9.75 -7.89
C SER A 212 -11.24 -10.43 -8.89
N GLN A 213 -12.25 -9.72 -9.36
CA GLN A 213 -13.17 -10.17 -10.42
C GLN A 213 -12.59 -9.99 -11.83
N ARG A 214 -11.38 -9.46 -11.97
CA ARG A 214 -10.59 -9.63 -13.19
C ARG A 214 -10.28 -11.12 -13.33
N GLU A 215 -11.24 -11.82 -13.86
CA GLU A 215 -11.17 -13.25 -14.05
C GLU A 215 -9.92 -13.64 -14.82
N GLN A 216 -9.45 -14.85 -14.59
CA GLN A 216 -8.50 -15.50 -15.50
C GLN A 216 -9.02 -15.28 -16.93
N PRO A 217 -8.17 -14.88 -17.88
CA PRO A 217 -8.64 -14.57 -19.23
C PRO A 217 -9.55 -15.66 -19.74
N SER A 218 -10.79 -15.28 -20.04
CA SER A 218 -11.77 -16.18 -20.64
C SER A 218 -11.23 -16.73 -21.97
N GLU A 219 -11.93 -17.71 -22.59
CA GLU A 219 -11.53 -18.17 -23.91
C GLU A 219 -11.46 -17.06 -24.95
N TRP A 220 -12.31 -16.06 -24.79
CA TRP A 220 -12.36 -14.86 -25.59
C TRP A 220 -11.06 -14.01 -25.51
N THR A 221 -10.39 -14.01 -24.38
CA THR A 221 -9.15 -13.26 -24.13
C THR A 221 -7.89 -14.12 -24.20
N LYS A 222 -8.00 -15.45 -24.36
CA LYS A 222 -6.85 -16.35 -24.44
C LYS A 222 -5.96 -16.00 -25.62
N LEU A 223 -4.70 -15.77 -25.33
CA LEU A 223 -3.67 -15.49 -26.30
C LEU A 223 -2.44 -16.36 -26.07
N LYS A 224 -1.80 -16.74 -27.19
CA LYS A 224 -0.53 -17.46 -27.13
C LYS A 224 0.67 -16.56 -26.77
N ARG A 225 0.52 -15.24 -26.89
CA ARG A 225 1.63 -14.29 -26.86
C ARG A 225 1.63 -13.40 -25.62
N ARG A 226 0.69 -12.49 -25.50
CA ARG A 226 0.59 -11.57 -24.37
C ARG A 226 -0.82 -11.00 -24.20
N TYR A 227 -1.06 -10.46 -23.00
CA TYR A 227 -2.26 -9.71 -22.67
C TYR A 227 -1.92 -8.25 -22.46
N LEU A 228 -2.82 -7.38 -22.89
CA LEU A 228 -2.82 -5.94 -22.67
C LEU A 228 -3.99 -5.59 -21.76
N GLY A 229 -3.81 -4.58 -20.91
CA GLY A 229 -4.85 -3.96 -20.09
C GLY A 229 -4.77 -2.45 -20.27
N VAL A 230 -5.88 -1.77 -20.12
CA VAL A 230 -5.96 -0.32 -20.32
C VAL A 230 -6.77 0.30 -19.21
N GLU A 231 -6.29 1.41 -18.67
CA GLU A 231 -6.96 2.30 -17.73
C GLU A 231 -7.11 3.67 -18.42
N LEU A 232 -8.33 4.07 -18.71
CA LEU A 232 -8.65 5.36 -19.33
C LEU A 232 -9.39 6.23 -18.33
N GLU A 233 -8.75 7.29 -17.88
CA GLU A 233 -9.33 8.28 -16.99
C GLU A 233 -10.22 9.26 -17.74
N VAL A 234 -11.42 9.47 -17.25
CA VAL A 234 -12.40 10.40 -17.83
C VAL A 234 -13.05 11.26 -16.77
N GLU A 235 -13.30 12.51 -17.09
CA GLU A 235 -14.16 13.41 -16.33
C GLU A 235 -15.51 13.54 -17.01
N VAL A 236 -16.57 13.62 -16.20
CA VAL A 236 -17.93 13.93 -16.63
C VAL A 236 -18.20 15.41 -16.39
N MET A 237 -18.82 16.09 -17.34
CA MET A 237 -19.21 17.50 -17.20
C MET A 237 -20.41 17.58 -16.24
N SER A 238 -20.13 17.89 -14.95
CA SER A 238 -21.11 17.83 -13.85
C SER A 238 -22.35 18.71 -14.01
N ASP A 239 -22.24 19.75 -14.81
CA ASP A 239 -23.37 20.63 -15.18
C ASP A 239 -24.28 20.04 -16.26
N ARG A 240 -23.92 18.90 -16.86
CA ARG A 240 -24.59 18.33 -18.02
C ARG A 240 -24.91 16.85 -17.93
N ALA A 241 -24.26 16.10 -17.07
CA ALA A 241 -24.49 14.70 -16.90
C ALA A 241 -24.05 14.21 -15.50
N ASP A 242 -24.74 13.21 -15.03
CA ASP A 242 -24.34 12.46 -13.83
C ASP A 242 -23.32 11.38 -14.20
N ARG A 243 -22.30 11.18 -13.34
CA ARG A 243 -21.21 10.26 -13.59
C ARG A 243 -21.63 8.79 -13.55
N VAL A 244 -22.56 8.45 -12.65
CA VAL A 244 -23.08 7.06 -12.54
C VAL A 244 -23.88 6.69 -13.77
N THR A 245 -24.77 7.60 -14.21
CA THR A 245 -25.53 7.43 -15.45
C THR A 245 -24.61 7.25 -16.65
N LYS A 246 -23.54 8.05 -16.78
CA LYS A 246 -22.57 7.89 -17.87
C LYS A 246 -21.82 6.57 -17.82
N ALA A 247 -21.39 6.14 -16.64
CA ALA A 247 -20.75 4.84 -16.48
C ALA A 247 -21.71 3.70 -16.87
N LYS A 248 -23.00 3.80 -16.49
CA LYS A 248 -24.04 2.83 -16.83
C LYS A 248 -24.28 2.74 -18.34
N GLU A 249 -24.42 3.88 -19.02
CA GLU A 249 -24.57 3.92 -20.49
C GLU A 249 -23.41 3.21 -21.19
N ILE A 250 -22.15 3.47 -20.77
CA ILE A 250 -20.97 2.82 -21.35
C ILE A 250 -20.95 1.33 -21.00
N PHE A 251 -21.26 0.98 -19.75
CA PHE A 251 -21.26 -0.40 -19.28
C PHE A 251 -22.25 -1.27 -20.07
N GLU A 252 -23.47 -0.81 -20.24
CA GLU A 252 -24.50 -1.52 -20.97
C GLU A 252 -24.13 -1.72 -22.45
N HIS A 253 -23.50 -0.70 -23.05
CA HIS A 253 -23.07 -0.77 -24.45
C HIS A 253 -21.87 -1.70 -24.67
N VAL A 254 -20.86 -1.64 -23.78
CA VAL A 254 -19.59 -2.36 -23.94
C VAL A 254 -19.67 -3.79 -23.45
N ASN A 255 -20.45 -4.05 -22.39
CA ASN A 255 -20.59 -5.36 -21.76
C ASN A 255 -21.89 -6.07 -22.19
N ASP A 256 -22.14 -6.18 -23.49
CA ASP A 256 -23.36 -6.71 -24.11
C ASP A 256 -23.67 -8.22 -23.85
N GLY A 257 -22.96 -8.83 -22.93
CA GLY A 257 -23.27 -10.12 -22.33
C GLY A 257 -22.71 -11.35 -23.05
N GLU A 258 -22.34 -11.27 -24.32
CA GLU A 258 -21.84 -12.44 -25.06
C GLU A 258 -20.46 -12.92 -24.58
N PHE A 259 -19.62 -11.97 -24.14
CA PHE A 259 -18.24 -12.24 -23.72
C PHE A 259 -17.94 -11.88 -22.25
N GLY A 260 -18.97 -11.68 -21.45
CA GLY A 260 -18.80 -11.24 -20.06
C GLY A 260 -18.39 -9.77 -19.94
N LYS A 261 -17.98 -9.37 -18.75
CA LYS A 261 -17.58 -7.99 -18.47
C LYS A 261 -16.26 -7.65 -19.16
N ARG A 262 -16.30 -6.71 -20.12
CA ARG A 262 -15.12 -6.24 -20.87
C ARG A 262 -14.43 -5.08 -20.17
N VAL A 263 -15.21 -4.25 -19.48
CA VAL A 263 -14.72 -3.08 -18.72
C VAL A 263 -15.33 -3.03 -17.33
N PHE A 264 -14.59 -2.37 -16.44
CA PHE A 264 -14.99 -1.98 -15.11
C PHE A 264 -14.79 -0.48 -14.94
N PHE A 265 -15.44 0.10 -13.95
CA PHE A 265 -15.28 1.50 -13.60
C PHE A 265 -14.84 1.59 -12.15
N GLU A 266 -13.89 2.48 -11.89
CA GLU A 266 -13.40 2.72 -10.53
C GLU A 266 -13.25 4.22 -10.26
N ASN A 267 -13.38 4.60 -9.00
CA ASN A 267 -13.02 5.93 -8.55
C ASN A 267 -11.48 6.06 -8.53
N ASP A 268 -10.97 7.20 -8.98
CA ASP A 268 -9.60 7.61 -8.76
C ASP A 268 -9.59 8.96 -8.05
N GLY A 269 -8.85 9.06 -6.93
CA GLY A 269 -8.78 10.28 -6.11
C GLY A 269 -8.16 11.49 -6.83
N SER A 270 -7.52 11.28 -7.98
CA SER A 270 -7.01 12.36 -8.82
C SER A 270 -8.08 12.99 -9.72
N ILE A 271 -9.23 12.33 -9.89
CA ILE A 271 -10.33 12.74 -10.78
C ILE A 271 -11.47 13.31 -9.93
N SER A 272 -11.68 14.60 -9.96
CA SER A 272 -12.66 15.29 -9.11
C SER A 272 -14.13 14.98 -9.42
N HIS A 273 -14.48 14.73 -10.68
CA HIS A 273 -15.84 14.38 -11.12
C HIS A 273 -15.77 13.46 -12.34
N GLY A 274 -15.45 12.22 -12.11
CA GLY A 274 -15.28 11.25 -13.18
C GLY A 274 -15.00 9.86 -12.65
N PHE A 275 -14.41 9.03 -13.49
CA PHE A 275 -14.05 7.66 -13.17
C PHE A 275 -12.98 7.15 -14.13
N GLU A 276 -12.38 6.05 -13.75
CA GLU A 276 -11.45 5.27 -14.54
C GLU A 276 -12.19 4.14 -15.27
N ILE A 277 -11.95 4.01 -16.57
CA ILE A 277 -12.48 2.90 -17.39
C ILE A 277 -11.37 1.87 -17.54
N ILE A 278 -11.55 0.73 -16.91
CA ILE A 278 -10.54 -0.32 -16.82
C ILE A 278 -10.94 -1.51 -17.68
N SER A 279 -10.10 -1.87 -18.64
CA SER A 279 -10.37 -3.03 -19.48
C SER A 279 -9.97 -4.35 -18.81
N GLN A 280 -10.64 -5.42 -19.17
CA GLN A 280 -10.13 -6.77 -18.95
C GLN A 280 -8.79 -6.96 -19.67
N PRO A 281 -7.88 -7.83 -19.14
CA PRO A 281 -6.71 -8.27 -19.88
C PRO A 281 -7.10 -9.02 -21.14
N MET A 282 -6.77 -8.49 -22.33
CA MET A 282 -7.14 -9.08 -23.61
C MET A 282 -6.07 -8.85 -24.69
N GLY A 283 -6.23 -9.46 -25.83
CA GLY A 283 -5.34 -9.26 -26.97
C GLY A 283 -5.65 -7.99 -27.75
N LEU A 284 -4.69 -7.58 -28.59
CA LEU A 284 -4.78 -6.34 -29.36
C LEU A 284 -6.07 -6.28 -30.23
N ASP A 285 -6.43 -7.38 -30.88
CA ASP A 285 -7.64 -7.43 -31.73
C ASP A 285 -8.90 -7.18 -30.89
N LYS A 286 -8.95 -7.73 -29.68
CA LYS A 286 -10.09 -7.53 -28.78
C LYS A 286 -10.14 -6.11 -28.20
N HIS A 287 -9.01 -5.46 -28.01
CA HIS A 287 -8.97 -4.04 -27.69
C HIS A 287 -9.53 -3.18 -28.82
N ARG A 288 -9.25 -3.52 -30.09
CA ARG A 288 -9.82 -2.83 -31.24
C ARG A 288 -11.35 -2.91 -31.26
N GLU A 289 -11.90 -4.10 -31.05
CA GLU A 289 -13.35 -4.31 -30.97
C GLU A 289 -13.95 -3.54 -29.78
N MET A 290 -13.37 -3.68 -28.61
CA MET A 290 -13.91 -3.14 -27.37
C MET A 290 -13.87 -1.61 -27.35
N TRP A 291 -12.73 -0.96 -27.71
CA TRP A 291 -12.61 0.49 -27.70
C TRP A 291 -13.34 1.19 -28.84
N ALA A 292 -13.92 0.46 -29.82
CA ALA A 292 -14.64 1.04 -30.95
C ALA A 292 -15.84 1.90 -30.53
N TRP A 293 -16.38 1.72 -29.32
CA TRP A 293 -17.43 2.57 -28.76
C TRP A 293 -17.05 4.05 -28.65
N LEU A 294 -15.75 4.37 -28.58
CA LEU A 294 -15.26 5.75 -28.61
C LEU A 294 -15.64 6.50 -29.88
N ASN A 295 -16.05 5.81 -30.95
CA ASN A 295 -16.60 6.39 -32.17
C ASN A 295 -18.08 6.76 -32.04
N ASP A 296 -18.77 6.30 -31.00
CA ASP A 296 -20.16 6.68 -30.74
C ASP A 296 -20.19 8.06 -30.06
N ARG A 297 -20.65 9.05 -30.80
CA ARG A 297 -20.75 10.45 -30.33
C ARG A 297 -21.75 10.61 -29.17
N GLY A 298 -22.73 9.73 -29.04
CA GLY A 298 -23.71 9.72 -27.94
C GLY A 298 -23.04 9.32 -26.63
N LEU A 299 -22.28 8.22 -26.65
CA LEU A 299 -21.59 7.70 -25.48
C LEU A 299 -20.48 8.62 -24.98
N VAL A 300 -19.68 9.21 -25.88
CA VAL A 300 -18.62 10.16 -25.50
C VAL A 300 -19.14 11.57 -25.18
N LYS A 301 -20.41 11.85 -25.40
CA LYS A 301 -21.02 13.13 -25.11
C LYS A 301 -20.95 13.43 -23.60
N HIS A 302 -20.56 14.66 -23.26
CA HIS A 302 -20.36 15.14 -21.90
C HIS A 302 -19.18 14.49 -21.14
N LEU A 303 -18.38 13.64 -21.81
CA LEU A 303 -17.09 13.19 -21.30
C LEU A 303 -15.95 14.07 -21.80
N ARG A 304 -14.92 14.16 -20.99
CA ARG A 304 -13.62 14.76 -21.37
C ARG A 304 -12.48 13.97 -20.77
N SER A 305 -11.36 13.94 -21.44
CA SER A 305 -10.13 13.29 -20.98
C SER A 305 -8.90 14.13 -21.37
N HIS A 306 -8.73 14.46 -22.66
CA HIS A 306 -7.54 15.17 -23.15
C HIS A 306 -7.45 16.65 -22.75
N ASN A 307 -8.55 17.31 -22.42
CA ASN A 307 -8.61 18.72 -22.00
C ASN A 307 -8.62 18.87 -20.48
N THR A 308 -8.21 17.85 -19.75
CA THR A 308 -8.06 17.88 -18.30
C THR A 308 -6.57 17.94 -17.93
N THR A 309 -6.29 18.34 -16.71
CA THR A 309 -4.94 18.28 -16.12
C THR A 309 -4.68 16.99 -15.37
N THR A 310 -5.75 16.24 -15.08
CA THR A 310 -5.76 15.04 -14.24
C THR A 310 -5.78 13.76 -15.05
N CYS A 311 -6.56 13.70 -16.13
CA CYS A 311 -6.80 12.44 -16.86
C CYS A 311 -5.60 11.98 -17.70
N GLY A 312 -5.27 10.72 -17.51
CA GLY A 312 -4.27 9.96 -18.27
C GLY A 312 -4.87 8.77 -19.01
N LEU A 313 -3.98 8.06 -19.67
CA LEU A 313 -4.23 6.74 -20.26
C LEU A 313 -3.04 5.86 -19.90
N HIS A 314 -3.30 4.77 -19.22
CA HIS A 314 -2.29 3.80 -18.82
C HIS A 314 -2.47 2.51 -19.61
N VAL A 315 -1.37 1.95 -20.09
CA VAL A 315 -1.38 0.69 -20.83
C VAL A 315 -0.52 -0.32 -20.11
N HIS A 316 -1.13 -1.41 -19.68
CA HIS A 316 -0.49 -2.53 -19.02
C HIS A 316 -0.15 -3.62 -20.04
N VAL A 317 1.06 -4.14 -19.99
CA VAL A 317 1.50 -5.26 -20.80
C VAL A 317 1.93 -6.40 -19.89
N SER A 318 1.44 -7.62 -20.11
CA SER A 318 1.80 -8.78 -19.27
C SER A 318 3.30 -9.04 -19.30
N LYS A 319 3.89 -9.30 -18.12
CA LYS A 319 5.31 -9.71 -17.97
C LYS A 319 5.57 -11.17 -18.37
N GLN A 320 4.53 -11.91 -18.67
CA GLN A 320 4.67 -13.31 -19.04
C GLN A 320 5.67 -13.46 -20.21
N ASN A 321 6.66 -14.31 -20.01
CA ASN A 321 7.74 -14.59 -20.97
C ASN A 321 8.71 -13.43 -21.26
N LEU A 322 8.67 -12.33 -20.50
CA LEU A 322 9.65 -11.26 -20.63
C LEU A 322 10.88 -11.53 -19.75
N SER A 323 12.06 -11.45 -20.35
CA SER A 323 13.31 -11.50 -19.60
C SER A 323 13.57 -10.17 -18.87
N LYS A 324 14.37 -10.21 -17.79
CA LYS A 324 14.82 -8.98 -17.10
C LYS A 324 15.55 -8.02 -18.05
N LEU A 325 16.34 -8.55 -19.01
CA LEU A 325 17.03 -7.73 -20.01
C LEU A 325 16.02 -7.03 -20.94
N GLN A 326 14.98 -7.71 -21.37
CA GLN A 326 13.93 -7.12 -22.21
C GLN A 326 13.19 -6.00 -21.45
N ILE A 327 12.83 -6.23 -20.18
CA ILE A 327 12.24 -5.19 -19.31
C ILE A 327 13.20 -3.99 -19.19
N ALA A 328 14.50 -4.24 -18.94
CA ALA A 328 15.48 -3.16 -18.88
C ALA A 328 15.59 -2.38 -20.20
N LYS A 329 15.55 -3.05 -21.34
CA LYS A 329 15.54 -2.41 -22.67
C LYS A 329 14.30 -1.51 -22.85
N ILE A 330 13.12 -1.98 -22.46
CA ILE A 330 11.85 -1.21 -22.54
C ILE A 330 11.97 0.08 -21.73
N VAL A 331 12.38 -0.02 -20.45
CA VAL A 331 12.56 1.14 -19.57
C VAL A 331 13.61 2.10 -20.15
N THR A 332 14.73 1.56 -20.65
CA THR A 332 15.80 2.38 -21.25
C THR A 332 15.30 3.10 -22.49
N PHE A 333 14.61 2.42 -23.40
CA PHE A 333 14.10 3.01 -24.65
C PHE A 333 13.15 4.18 -24.41
N VAL A 334 12.17 4.01 -23.50
CA VAL A 334 11.18 5.04 -23.19
C VAL A 334 11.80 6.25 -22.47
N ASN A 335 12.84 6.03 -21.68
CA ASN A 335 13.50 7.08 -20.90
C ASN A 335 14.79 7.64 -21.53
N ASP A 336 15.15 7.22 -22.77
CA ASP A 336 16.32 7.73 -23.47
C ASP A 336 16.04 9.15 -24.00
N PRO A 337 16.85 10.17 -23.64
CA PRO A 337 16.69 11.53 -24.16
C PRO A 337 16.72 11.62 -25.69
N ASP A 338 17.46 10.75 -26.35
CA ASP A 338 17.52 10.74 -27.83
C ASP A 338 16.20 10.30 -28.47
N ASN A 339 15.32 9.63 -27.71
CA ASN A 339 14.00 9.19 -28.15
C ASN A 339 12.88 10.18 -27.73
N GLU A 340 13.22 11.28 -27.07
CA GLU A 340 12.24 12.21 -26.47
C GLU A 340 11.21 12.72 -27.48
N GLN A 341 11.63 13.05 -28.70
CA GLN A 341 10.70 13.53 -29.74
C GLN A 341 9.64 12.47 -30.09
N LEU A 342 10.05 11.21 -30.27
CA LEU A 342 9.15 10.09 -30.52
C LEU A 342 8.18 9.90 -29.34
N ILE A 343 8.73 9.86 -28.12
CA ILE A 343 7.92 9.65 -26.90
C ILE A 343 6.90 10.78 -26.71
N ARG A 344 7.30 12.04 -26.93
CA ARG A 344 6.37 13.18 -26.88
C ARG A 344 5.29 13.11 -27.95
N ALA A 345 5.65 12.70 -29.17
CA ALA A 345 4.69 12.57 -30.26
C ALA A 345 3.59 11.56 -29.94
N VAL A 346 3.92 10.42 -29.35
CA VAL A 346 2.94 9.40 -28.97
C VAL A 346 2.23 9.74 -27.66
N ALA A 347 2.92 10.27 -26.66
CA ALA A 347 2.39 10.58 -25.33
C ALA A 347 1.43 11.78 -25.35
N ARG A 348 1.68 12.80 -26.14
CA ARG A 348 0.94 14.07 -26.23
C ARG A 348 0.95 14.90 -24.95
N ARG A 349 1.86 14.63 -24.04
CA ARG A 349 2.08 15.44 -22.83
C ARG A 349 3.55 15.47 -22.47
N TYR A 350 3.91 16.46 -21.65
CA TYR A 350 5.20 16.45 -20.98
C TYR A 350 5.19 15.41 -19.87
N ALA A 351 6.30 14.72 -19.70
CA ALA A 351 6.44 13.69 -18.67
C ALA A 351 6.82 14.33 -17.32
N GLU A 352 5.81 14.80 -16.60
CA GLU A 352 5.94 15.47 -15.30
C GLU A 352 5.03 14.78 -14.26
N GLY A 353 5.27 15.03 -12.98
CA GLY A 353 4.44 14.54 -11.88
C GLY A 353 4.37 13.00 -11.80
N TYR A 354 3.24 12.43 -12.13
CA TYR A 354 2.92 11.00 -12.00
C TYR A 354 3.42 10.11 -13.16
N CYS A 355 4.17 10.66 -14.12
CA CYS A 355 4.72 9.92 -15.27
C CYS A 355 6.13 10.38 -15.63
N ARG A 356 7.00 10.52 -14.64
CA ARG A 356 8.34 11.10 -14.80
C ARG A 356 9.23 10.28 -15.71
N ILE A 357 9.80 10.91 -16.74
CA ILE A 357 10.90 10.32 -17.51
C ILE A 357 12.18 10.49 -16.70
N LYS A 358 12.82 9.37 -16.39
CA LYS A 358 14.10 9.32 -15.69
C LYS A 358 15.08 8.50 -16.51
N HIS A 359 16.08 9.16 -17.07
CA HIS A 359 17.15 8.43 -17.74
C HIS A 359 17.81 7.45 -16.79
N LYS A 360 17.89 6.16 -17.20
CA LYS A 360 18.48 5.07 -16.41
C LYS A 360 19.46 4.29 -17.26
N LYS A 361 20.61 3.97 -16.68
CA LYS A 361 21.51 2.98 -17.26
C LYS A 361 20.84 1.61 -17.26
N ILE A 362 21.08 0.80 -18.26
CA ILE A 362 20.42 -0.51 -18.47
C ILE A 362 20.46 -1.42 -17.23
N GLY A 363 21.53 -1.41 -16.44
CA GLY A 363 21.65 -2.21 -15.23
C GLY A 363 20.72 -1.77 -14.09
N ALA A 364 20.34 -0.49 -14.03
CA ALA A 364 19.42 0.06 -13.04
C ALA A 364 17.96 0.06 -13.55
N ALA A 365 17.75 -0.03 -14.86
CA ALA A 365 16.45 0.10 -15.48
C ALA A 365 15.45 -1.00 -15.07
N ALA A 366 15.93 -2.22 -14.78
CA ALA A 366 15.09 -3.34 -14.36
C ALA A 366 14.85 -3.41 -12.83
N GLN A 367 15.30 -2.42 -12.05
CA GLN A 367 15.26 -2.42 -10.59
C GLN A 367 14.47 -1.24 -10.00
N SER A 368 13.64 -0.58 -10.81
CA SER A 368 12.84 0.55 -10.34
C SER A 368 11.74 0.09 -9.39
N ASP A 369 11.59 0.80 -8.27
CA ASP A 369 10.54 0.67 -7.26
C ASP A 369 9.59 1.88 -7.24
N ASP A 370 9.80 2.87 -8.11
CA ASP A 370 8.99 4.08 -8.20
C ASP A 370 7.82 3.89 -9.20
N ARG A 371 6.60 3.80 -8.67
CA ARG A 371 5.36 3.65 -9.47
C ARG A 371 5.01 4.87 -10.32
N TYR A 372 5.60 6.04 -10.06
CA TYR A 372 5.32 7.30 -10.77
C TYR A 372 6.28 7.57 -11.92
N GLU A 373 7.00 6.57 -12.38
CA GLU A 373 7.84 6.67 -13.57
C GLU A 373 7.05 6.45 -14.87
N ALA A 374 7.58 6.95 -15.97
CA ALA A 374 7.04 6.80 -17.32
C ALA A 374 6.69 5.35 -17.68
N VAL A 375 7.52 4.41 -17.21
CA VAL A 375 7.29 2.97 -17.28
C VAL A 375 7.40 2.40 -15.87
N ASN A 376 6.27 2.04 -15.30
CA ASN A 376 6.18 1.41 -13.98
C ASN A 376 6.36 -0.11 -14.11
N ILE A 377 7.33 -0.65 -13.39
CA ILE A 377 7.65 -2.08 -13.38
C ILE A 377 7.46 -2.73 -12.00
N THR A 378 6.86 -2.03 -11.04
CA THR A 378 6.68 -2.52 -9.67
C THR A 378 5.71 -3.69 -9.57
N SER A 379 4.68 -3.75 -10.43
CA SER A 379 3.75 -4.88 -10.49
C SER A 379 4.49 -6.19 -10.84
N ARG A 380 4.14 -7.28 -10.15
CA ARG A 380 4.68 -8.61 -10.47
C ARG A 380 4.17 -9.16 -11.81
N LYS A 381 2.98 -8.74 -12.26
CA LYS A 381 2.27 -9.31 -13.43
C LYS A 381 2.45 -8.48 -14.70
N THR A 382 2.59 -7.15 -14.59
CA THR A 382 2.54 -6.24 -15.73
C THR A 382 3.68 -5.21 -15.73
N ILE A 383 3.99 -4.69 -16.92
CA ILE A 383 4.67 -3.42 -17.13
C ILE A 383 3.57 -2.41 -17.48
N GLU A 384 3.58 -1.24 -16.86
CA GLU A 384 2.60 -0.19 -17.09
C GLU A 384 3.27 1.02 -17.77
N PHE A 385 2.77 1.40 -18.92
CA PHE A 385 3.16 2.61 -19.63
C PHE A 385 2.21 3.74 -19.20
N ARG A 386 2.74 4.72 -18.45
CA ARG A 386 1.97 5.85 -17.87
C ARG A 386 2.12 7.14 -18.67
N ILE A 387 2.81 7.10 -19.80
CA ILE A 387 3.20 8.30 -20.55
C ILE A 387 2.06 8.98 -21.29
N PHE A 388 0.96 8.31 -21.58
CA PHE A 388 -0.03 8.81 -22.51
C PHE A 388 -0.99 9.81 -21.86
N LYS A 389 -1.30 10.88 -22.59
CA LYS A 389 -2.40 11.77 -22.24
C LYS A 389 -3.72 11.07 -22.54
N GLY A 390 -4.69 11.23 -21.65
CA GLY A 390 -6.03 10.69 -21.86
C GLY A 390 -6.66 11.16 -23.19
N SER A 391 -7.53 10.36 -23.78
CA SER A 391 -8.19 10.68 -25.04
C SER A 391 -9.49 9.91 -25.21
N LEU A 392 -10.49 10.61 -25.75
CA LEU A 392 -11.75 10.01 -26.22
C LEU A 392 -11.74 9.78 -27.74
N LYS A 393 -10.57 9.87 -28.40
CA LYS A 393 -10.44 9.53 -29.81
C LYS A 393 -9.94 8.10 -29.93
N TYR A 394 -10.71 7.26 -30.60
CA TYR A 394 -10.42 5.85 -30.81
C TYR A 394 -9.01 5.62 -31.35
N GLU A 395 -8.62 6.33 -32.44
CA GLU A 395 -7.29 6.18 -33.04
C GLU A 395 -6.16 6.52 -32.09
N SER A 396 -6.39 7.49 -31.18
CA SER A 396 -5.38 7.88 -30.19
C SER A 396 -5.20 6.86 -29.09
N VAL A 397 -6.30 6.22 -28.65
CA VAL A 397 -6.26 5.13 -27.67
C VAL A 397 -5.60 3.91 -28.31
N MET A 398 -6.00 3.54 -29.51
CA MET A 398 -5.39 2.41 -30.22
C MET A 398 -3.91 2.62 -30.50
N ALA A 399 -3.49 3.83 -30.91
CA ALA A 399 -2.09 4.14 -31.13
C ALA A 399 -1.24 3.98 -29.84
N ALA A 400 -1.78 4.33 -28.67
CA ALA A 400 -1.11 4.12 -27.38
C ALA A 400 -0.96 2.63 -27.03
N ILE A 401 -2.01 1.84 -27.28
CA ILE A 401 -2.00 0.39 -27.04
C ILE A 401 -1.00 -0.29 -27.98
N GLU A 402 -1.07 0.03 -29.27
CA GLU A 402 -0.16 -0.52 -30.30
C GLU A 402 1.30 -0.09 -30.05
N PHE A 403 1.54 1.15 -29.61
CA PHE A 403 2.88 1.59 -29.21
C PHE A 403 3.45 0.73 -28.09
N SER A 404 2.67 0.53 -27.04
CA SER A 404 3.11 -0.27 -25.89
C SER A 404 3.41 -1.71 -26.28
N ASN A 405 2.57 -2.30 -27.13
CA ASN A 405 2.80 -3.64 -27.70
C ASN A 405 4.07 -3.69 -28.58
N ALA A 406 4.20 -2.75 -29.50
CA ALA A 406 5.34 -2.68 -30.44
C ALA A 406 6.69 -2.44 -29.74
N VAL A 407 6.72 -1.60 -28.68
CA VAL A 407 7.95 -1.38 -27.88
C VAL A 407 8.41 -2.68 -27.23
N VAL A 408 7.47 -3.48 -26.70
CA VAL A 408 7.80 -4.76 -26.09
C VAL A 408 8.39 -5.73 -27.13
N ASP A 409 7.82 -5.77 -28.33
CA ASP A 409 8.32 -6.61 -29.43
C ASP A 409 9.68 -6.14 -29.93
N PHE A 410 9.83 -4.86 -30.21
CA PHE A 410 11.10 -4.27 -30.63
C PHE A 410 12.25 -4.56 -29.65
N CYS A 411 11.99 -4.36 -28.36
CA CYS A 411 12.96 -4.66 -27.29
C CYS A 411 13.20 -6.16 -27.10
N GLY A 412 12.29 -7.02 -27.57
CA GLY A 412 12.39 -8.48 -27.51
C GLY A 412 13.19 -9.11 -28.64
N LEU A 413 13.41 -8.39 -29.76
CA LEU A 413 14.15 -8.92 -30.88
C LEU A 413 15.60 -9.25 -30.50
N ALA A 414 16.05 -10.43 -30.87
CA ALA A 414 17.42 -10.87 -30.60
C ALA A 414 18.48 -9.94 -31.22
N LYS A 415 18.18 -9.36 -32.39
CA LYS A 415 19.02 -8.40 -33.10
C LYS A 415 19.08 -7.01 -32.49
N THR A 416 18.12 -6.62 -31.64
CA THR A 416 18.06 -5.29 -31.03
C THR A 416 19.01 -5.24 -29.85
N SER A 417 20.20 -4.68 -30.05
CA SER A 417 21.16 -4.40 -28.98
C SER A 417 20.77 -3.11 -28.21
N ILE A 418 21.49 -2.82 -27.14
CA ILE A 418 21.27 -1.57 -26.37
C ILE A 418 21.52 -0.33 -27.24
N LYS A 419 22.46 -0.39 -28.17
CA LYS A 419 22.80 0.71 -29.10
C LYS A 419 21.68 0.97 -30.13
N ASP A 420 20.85 -0.05 -30.39
CA ASP A 420 19.76 0.01 -31.36
C ASP A 420 18.43 0.50 -30.73
N LEU A 421 18.43 0.83 -29.42
CA LEU A 421 17.27 1.37 -28.72
C LEU A 421 17.05 2.86 -29.09
N LYS A 422 16.90 3.15 -30.38
CA LYS A 422 16.76 4.49 -30.93
C LYS A 422 15.46 4.64 -31.72
N ALA A 423 14.93 5.87 -31.73
CA ALA A 423 13.66 6.21 -32.36
C ALA A 423 13.62 5.83 -33.85
N ASP A 424 14.68 6.11 -34.61
CA ASP A 424 14.79 5.72 -36.01
C ASP A 424 14.68 4.22 -36.23
N LYS A 425 15.36 3.42 -35.39
CA LYS A 425 15.28 1.96 -35.45
C LYS A 425 13.91 1.40 -35.09
N PHE A 426 13.25 2.05 -34.14
CA PHE A 426 11.86 1.70 -33.80
C PHE A 426 10.90 2.06 -34.95
N LEU A 427 11.07 3.22 -35.58
CA LEU A 427 10.26 3.61 -36.75
C LEU A 427 10.48 2.66 -37.93
N ASP A 428 11.74 2.26 -38.22
CA ASP A 428 12.05 1.25 -39.21
C ASP A 428 11.35 -0.08 -38.90
N PHE A 429 11.34 -0.47 -37.61
CA PHE A 429 10.67 -1.70 -37.14
C PHE A 429 9.18 -1.69 -37.39
N ILE A 430 8.46 -0.62 -36.97
CA ILE A 430 6.99 -0.55 -37.15
C ILE A 430 6.59 -0.36 -38.60
N ASN A 431 7.40 0.34 -39.43
CA ASN A 431 7.11 0.53 -40.84
C ASN A 431 7.34 -0.75 -41.66
N GLY A 432 8.20 -1.66 -41.19
CA GLY A 432 8.41 -2.98 -41.79
C GLY A 432 7.45 -4.06 -41.27
N ASP A 433 6.52 -3.72 -40.38
CA ASP A 433 5.53 -4.67 -39.85
C ASP A 433 4.39 -4.91 -40.84
N GLU A 434 4.25 -6.16 -41.29
CA GLU A 434 3.17 -6.61 -42.19
C GLU A 434 1.97 -7.22 -41.42
N SER A 435 2.05 -7.30 -40.07
CA SER A 435 1.09 -8.02 -39.25
C SER A 435 -0.16 -7.22 -38.88
N ASN A 436 -0.26 -5.96 -39.27
CA ASN A 436 -1.28 -4.99 -38.86
C ASN A 436 -1.30 -4.66 -37.35
N GLU A 437 -0.32 -5.12 -36.55
CA GLU A 437 -0.26 -4.81 -35.14
C GLU A 437 0.06 -3.33 -34.85
N THR A 438 0.39 -2.55 -35.87
CA THR A 438 0.70 -1.12 -35.83
C THR A 438 -0.19 -0.28 -36.78
N GLU A 439 -1.41 -0.73 -37.05
CA GLU A 439 -2.36 -0.14 -37.98
C GLU A 439 -2.68 1.33 -37.64
N PHE A 440 -2.94 1.63 -36.38
CA PHE A 440 -3.24 2.98 -35.90
C PHE A 440 -1.98 3.75 -35.53
N LEU A 441 -0.93 3.08 -35.04
CA LEU A 441 0.30 3.71 -34.57
C LEU A 441 1.06 4.40 -35.73
N ARG A 442 1.20 3.72 -36.88
CA ARG A 442 1.98 4.25 -38.03
C ARG A 442 1.44 5.59 -38.53
N PRO A 443 0.17 5.71 -38.95
CA PRO A 443 -0.36 6.97 -39.44
C PRO A 443 -0.40 8.04 -38.34
N TYR A 444 -0.63 7.63 -37.09
CA TYR A 444 -0.65 8.51 -35.95
C TYR A 444 0.72 9.18 -35.71
N LEU A 445 1.82 8.43 -35.74
CA LEU A 445 3.17 8.95 -35.60
C LEU A 445 3.61 9.76 -36.83
N ALA A 446 3.31 9.31 -38.05
CA ALA A 446 3.63 10.05 -39.28
C ALA A 446 3.07 11.47 -39.19
N GLN A 447 1.79 11.62 -38.92
CA GLN A 447 1.14 12.94 -38.79
C GLN A 447 1.79 13.84 -37.73
N ARG A 448 2.29 13.26 -36.64
CA ARG A 448 2.79 14.04 -35.49
C ARG A 448 4.27 14.38 -35.57
N LEU A 449 5.05 13.52 -36.19
CA LEU A 449 6.48 13.78 -36.39
C LEU A 449 6.71 14.74 -37.56
N GLU A 450 5.78 14.81 -38.54
CA GLU A 450 5.80 15.84 -39.59
C GLU A 450 5.41 17.24 -39.09
N ALA A 451 4.59 17.30 -38.00
CA ALA A 451 4.10 18.55 -37.42
C ALA A 451 5.02 19.12 -36.33
N ALA A 452 6.06 18.41 -35.91
CA ALA A 452 7.02 18.78 -34.83
C ALA A 452 8.34 19.28 -35.41
#